data_3d9ea68fad652172a31bfb538cca99c3
#
_entry.id   3d9ea68fad652172a31bfb538cca99c3
#
_cell.length_a   1.000
_cell.length_b   1.000
_cell.length_c   1.000
_cell.angle_alpha   90.00
_cell.angle_beta   90.00
_cell.angle_gamma   90.00
#
_symmetry.space_group_name_H-M   'P 1'
#
loop_
_entity.id
_entity.type
_entity.pdbx_description
1 polymer ?
#
loop_
_entity_poly.entity_id
_entity_poly.type
_entity_poly.pdbx_seq_one_letter_code
_entity_poly.pdbx_strand_id
1 'polypeptide(L)'
;MAALDAAKRADQLKDDANRSLHEDRPQEALSLYTKAIGIQPSAVLYANRAAAQMRIGRLQKAIDDADEALKLDKTYAKAYYRKARALTDDKQYDAADRTLDEAFQNLPPNDEYRREKEREALEKLRDLVEQKRDEARGAPTAKHFEFLGELGTGNYSSVYEVARKSDAQRFALKLVEKAQVDKIKRRHPNVHNEVKMEKV
;
A
#
# COMPACT_ATOMS: atom_id res chain seq x y z
N MET A 1 -23.50 12.57 31.69
CA MET A 1 -24.27 13.14 30.54
C MET A 1 -23.35 13.88 29.59
N ALA A 2 -22.60 14.90 29.99
CA ALA A 2 -21.73 15.69 29.08
C ALA A 2 -20.72 14.89 28.22
N ALA A 3 -20.08 13.86 28.80
CA ALA A 3 -19.14 13.02 28.03
C ALA A 3 -19.84 12.16 26.96
N LEU A 4 -21.03 11.66 27.22
CA LEU A 4 -21.84 10.88 26.28
C LEU A 4 -22.32 11.78 25.11
N ASP A 5 -22.67 13.04 25.42
CA ASP A 5 -23.07 14.02 24.40
C ASP A 5 -21.88 14.43 23.52
N ALA A 6 -20.69 14.57 24.12
CA ALA A 6 -19.46 14.83 23.37
C ALA A 6 -19.12 13.68 22.40
N ALA A 7 -19.20 12.43 22.86
CA ALA A 7 -18.97 11.26 22.04
C ALA A 7 -19.96 11.18 20.87
N LYS A 8 -21.25 11.36 21.11
CA LYS A 8 -22.27 11.39 20.04
C LYS A 8 -22.00 12.51 19.03
N ARG A 9 -21.55 13.68 19.51
CA ARG A 9 -21.22 14.79 18.60
C ARG A 9 -20.00 14.50 17.76
N ALA A 10 -18.96 13.84 18.33
CA ALA A 10 -17.79 13.41 17.58
C ALA A 10 -18.16 12.38 16.50
N ASP A 11 -19.01 11.41 16.82
CA ASP A 11 -19.51 10.41 15.87
C ASP A 11 -20.33 11.06 14.75
N GLN A 12 -21.23 11.99 15.07
CA GLN A 12 -22.00 12.71 14.05
C GLN A 12 -21.07 13.47 13.09
N LEU A 13 -20.07 14.18 13.60
CA LEU A 13 -19.09 14.90 12.79
C LEU A 13 -18.26 13.94 11.91
N LYS A 14 -17.93 12.75 12.41
CA LYS A 14 -17.24 11.69 11.63
C LYS A 14 -18.12 11.22 10.47
N ASP A 15 -19.41 11.00 10.71
CA ASP A 15 -20.33 10.51 9.68
C ASP A 15 -20.59 11.57 8.61
N ASP A 16 -20.75 12.85 9.01
CA ASP A 16 -20.86 13.97 8.08
C ASP A 16 -19.55 14.13 7.27
N ALA A 17 -18.38 13.97 7.89
CA ALA A 17 -17.10 14.00 7.20
C ALA A 17 -16.95 12.86 6.18
N ASN A 18 -17.35 11.64 6.57
CA ASN A 18 -17.36 10.49 5.66
C ASN A 18 -18.25 10.78 4.42
N ARG A 19 -19.44 11.36 4.64
CA ARG A 19 -20.36 11.75 3.56
C ARG A 19 -19.71 12.80 2.64
N SER A 20 -19.14 13.87 3.20
CA SER A 20 -18.45 14.91 2.42
C SER A 20 -17.30 14.32 1.60
N LEU A 21 -16.56 13.34 2.14
CA LEU A 21 -15.49 12.67 1.42
C LEU A 21 -16.02 11.78 0.27
N HIS A 22 -17.16 11.12 0.46
CA HIS A 22 -17.85 10.37 -0.59
C HIS A 22 -18.39 11.26 -1.72
N GLU A 23 -18.83 12.46 -1.38
CA GLU A 23 -19.33 13.47 -2.32
C GLU A 23 -18.20 14.29 -2.95
N ASP A 24 -16.95 13.83 -2.84
CA ASP A 24 -15.74 14.47 -3.36
C ASP A 24 -15.52 15.92 -2.86
N ARG A 25 -15.87 16.15 -1.59
CA ARG A 25 -15.64 17.43 -0.87
C ARG A 25 -14.58 17.26 0.24
N PRO A 26 -13.31 16.97 -0.13
CA PRO A 26 -12.28 16.58 0.86
C PRO A 26 -11.89 17.71 1.82
N GLN A 27 -11.99 18.99 1.43
CA GLN A 27 -11.73 20.12 2.31
C GLN A 27 -12.73 20.23 3.44
N GLU A 28 -14.02 20.01 3.12
CA GLU A 28 -15.09 19.99 4.13
C GLU A 28 -14.91 18.79 5.06
N ALA A 29 -14.66 17.60 4.52
CA ALA A 29 -14.36 16.41 5.31
C ALA A 29 -13.20 16.65 6.27
N LEU A 30 -12.10 17.28 5.80
CA LEU A 30 -10.94 17.64 6.63
C LEU A 30 -11.32 18.54 7.82
N SER A 31 -12.18 19.55 7.59
CA SER A 31 -12.66 20.44 8.64
C SER A 31 -13.48 19.69 9.68
N LEU A 32 -14.40 18.82 9.22
CA LEU A 32 -15.27 18.03 10.10
C LEU A 32 -14.49 17.01 10.92
N TYR A 33 -13.56 16.27 10.32
CA TYR A 33 -12.67 15.37 11.08
C TYR A 33 -11.84 16.13 12.11
N THR A 34 -11.34 17.32 11.78
CA THR A 34 -10.56 18.15 12.72
C THR A 34 -11.40 18.56 13.91
N LYS A 35 -12.66 18.93 13.72
CA LYS A 35 -13.61 19.22 14.80
C LYS A 35 -13.88 17.96 15.66
N ALA A 36 -14.09 16.81 15.01
CA ALA A 36 -14.33 15.55 15.71
C ALA A 36 -13.12 15.13 16.58
N ILE A 37 -11.90 15.26 16.04
CA ILE A 37 -10.65 14.99 16.78
C ILE A 37 -10.50 15.92 17.98
N GLY A 38 -10.87 17.19 17.84
CA GLY A 38 -10.85 18.16 18.95
C GLY A 38 -11.81 17.82 20.09
N ILE A 39 -12.87 17.04 19.80
CA ILE A 39 -13.81 16.56 20.83
C ILE A 39 -13.31 15.25 21.44
N GLN A 40 -12.99 14.26 20.60
CA GLN A 40 -12.58 12.92 21.03
C GLN A 40 -11.58 12.32 20.02
N PRO A 41 -10.27 12.42 20.28
CA PRO A 41 -9.27 11.80 19.41
C PRO A 41 -9.43 10.29 19.32
N SER A 42 -9.31 9.72 18.12
CA SER A 42 -9.30 8.27 17.90
C SER A 42 -8.50 7.88 16.66
N ALA A 43 -7.97 6.64 16.63
CA ALA A 43 -7.23 6.12 15.48
C ALA A 43 -8.06 6.18 14.19
N VAL A 44 -9.35 5.91 14.29
CA VAL A 44 -10.29 5.99 13.17
C VAL A 44 -10.38 7.40 12.59
N LEU A 45 -10.51 8.42 13.44
CA LEU A 45 -10.63 9.81 13.00
C LEU A 45 -9.36 10.33 12.33
N TYR A 46 -8.19 10.03 12.92
CA TYR A 46 -6.91 10.40 12.33
C TYR A 46 -6.70 9.70 10.98
N ALA A 47 -6.92 8.39 10.87
CA ALA A 47 -6.78 7.68 9.61
C ALA A 47 -7.77 8.14 8.53
N ASN A 48 -8.99 8.52 8.91
CA ASN A 48 -9.96 9.09 7.97
C ASN A 48 -9.55 10.50 7.54
N ARG A 49 -9.00 11.33 8.44
CA ARG A 49 -8.45 12.64 8.10
C ARG A 49 -7.24 12.52 7.17
N ALA A 50 -6.37 11.53 7.39
CA ALA A 50 -5.28 11.21 6.48
C ALA A 50 -5.79 10.93 5.05
N ALA A 51 -6.90 10.18 4.91
CA ALA A 51 -7.51 9.94 3.61
C ALA A 51 -8.00 11.24 2.93
N ALA A 52 -8.60 12.16 3.67
CA ALA A 52 -9.00 13.47 3.15
C ALA A 52 -7.78 14.31 2.74
N GLN A 53 -6.71 14.27 3.52
CA GLN A 53 -5.46 14.97 3.21
C GLN A 53 -4.79 14.44 1.93
N MET A 54 -4.78 13.11 1.74
CA MET A 54 -4.28 12.50 0.50
C MET A 54 -5.04 12.99 -0.72
N ARG A 55 -6.38 13.08 -0.65
CA ARG A 55 -7.20 13.57 -1.76
C ARG A 55 -6.89 15.01 -2.19
N ILE A 56 -6.41 15.83 -1.26
CA ILE A 56 -6.00 17.21 -1.55
C ILE A 56 -4.49 17.38 -1.74
N GLY A 57 -3.77 16.26 -1.89
CA GLY A 57 -2.33 16.25 -2.17
C GLY A 57 -1.43 16.63 -0.98
N ARG A 58 -1.95 16.66 0.26
CA ARG A 58 -1.16 16.97 1.46
C ARG A 58 -0.54 15.71 2.04
N LEU A 59 0.37 15.08 1.29
CA LEU A 59 0.89 13.75 1.59
C LEU A 59 1.61 13.69 2.95
N GLN A 60 2.46 14.68 3.28
CA GLN A 60 3.15 14.69 4.57
C GLN A 60 2.17 14.76 5.75
N LYS A 61 1.14 15.59 5.66
CA LYS A 61 0.12 15.67 6.72
C LYS A 61 -0.70 14.39 6.85
N ALA A 62 -0.90 13.67 5.74
CA ALA A 62 -1.55 12.37 5.78
C ALA A 62 -0.67 11.31 6.48
N ILE A 63 0.65 11.36 6.29
CA ILE A 63 1.61 10.52 7.00
C ILE A 63 1.59 10.84 8.49
N ASP A 64 1.64 12.12 8.86
CA ASP A 64 1.60 12.56 10.25
C ASP A 64 0.31 12.09 10.96
N ASP A 65 -0.84 12.23 10.30
CA ASP A 65 -2.11 11.75 10.83
C ASP A 65 -2.17 10.21 10.96
N ALA A 66 -1.61 9.49 10.01
CA ALA A 66 -1.52 8.04 10.10
C ALA A 66 -0.63 7.61 11.28
N ASP A 67 0.46 8.34 11.54
CA ASP A 67 1.31 8.12 12.71
C ASP A 67 0.58 8.38 14.02
N GLU A 68 -0.21 9.45 14.12
CA GLU A 68 -1.07 9.70 15.29
C GLU A 68 -2.10 8.58 15.48
N ALA A 69 -2.68 8.06 14.40
CA ALA A 69 -3.58 6.91 14.48
C ALA A 69 -2.88 5.68 15.04
N LEU A 70 -1.64 5.38 14.60
CA LEU A 70 -0.85 4.23 15.06
C LEU A 70 -0.33 4.38 16.48
N LYS A 71 -0.13 5.60 16.99
CA LYS A 71 0.16 5.85 18.42
C LYS A 71 -1.03 5.46 19.30
N LEU A 72 -2.27 5.70 18.81
CA LEU A 72 -3.50 5.38 19.54
C LEU A 72 -3.88 3.89 19.41
N ASP A 73 -3.65 3.30 18.26
CA ASP A 73 -3.92 1.87 18.02
C ASP A 73 -2.88 1.30 17.02
N LYS A 74 -1.89 0.59 17.56
CA LYS A 74 -0.82 -0.08 16.78
C LYS A 74 -1.32 -1.21 15.90
N THR A 75 -2.55 -1.70 16.12
CA THR A 75 -3.13 -2.79 15.34
C THR A 75 -4.08 -2.31 14.24
N TYR A 76 -4.20 -0.99 14.06
CA TYR A 76 -5.16 -0.42 13.11
C TYR A 76 -4.66 -0.47 11.66
N ALA A 77 -4.99 -1.54 10.95
CA ALA A 77 -4.54 -1.82 9.57
C ALA A 77 -4.75 -0.65 8.59
N LYS A 78 -5.88 0.08 8.72
CA LYS A 78 -6.17 1.21 7.83
C LYS A 78 -5.18 2.36 7.99
N ALA A 79 -4.62 2.57 9.17
CA ALA A 79 -3.61 3.60 9.39
C ALA A 79 -2.29 3.23 8.68
N TYR A 80 -1.84 1.98 8.77
CA TYR A 80 -0.71 1.48 8.00
C TYR A 80 -0.93 1.64 6.49
N TYR A 81 -2.12 1.24 6.02
CA TYR A 81 -2.47 1.40 4.60
C TYR A 81 -2.39 2.87 4.15
N ARG A 82 -2.93 3.82 4.93
CA ARG A 82 -2.88 5.25 4.59
C ARG A 82 -1.46 5.78 4.59
N LYS A 83 -0.65 5.41 5.61
CA LYS A 83 0.76 5.81 5.69
C LYS A 83 1.56 5.29 4.51
N ALA A 84 1.51 3.98 4.25
CA ALA A 84 2.25 3.36 3.16
C ALA A 84 1.81 3.92 1.79
N ARG A 85 0.51 4.14 1.58
CA ARG A 85 0.00 4.74 0.35
C ARG A 85 0.47 6.18 0.17
N ALA A 86 0.41 7.02 1.20
CA ALA A 86 0.89 8.40 1.14
C ALA A 86 2.41 8.46 0.86
N LEU A 87 3.20 7.59 1.50
CA LEU A 87 4.64 7.45 1.23
C LEU A 87 4.92 7.02 -0.23
N THR A 88 4.09 6.11 -0.77
CA THR A 88 4.20 5.67 -2.16
C THR A 88 3.92 6.80 -3.13
N ASP A 89 2.85 7.56 -2.88
CA ASP A 89 2.47 8.72 -3.71
C ASP A 89 3.51 9.85 -3.61
N ASP A 90 4.23 9.95 -2.46
CA ASP A 90 5.38 10.84 -2.23
C ASP A 90 6.73 10.26 -2.72
N LYS A 91 6.72 9.12 -3.40
CA LYS A 91 7.89 8.41 -3.94
C LYS A 91 8.90 7.93 -2.88
N GLN A 92 8.50 7.85 -1.63
CA GLN A 92 9.30 7.32 -0.52
C GLN A 92 9.12 5.79 -0.40
N TYR A 93 9.50 5.05 -1.44
CA TYR A 93 9.19 3.61 -1.58
C TYR A 93 9.77 2.74 -0.46
N ASP A 94 11.01 3.02 -0.04
CA ASP A 94 11.66 2.26 1.04
C ASP A 94 11.00 2.51 2.41
N ALA A 95 10.46 3.70 2.65
CA ALA A 95 9.69 4.00 3.85
C ALA A 95 8.30 3.35 3.81
N ALA A 96 7.69 3.27 2.62
CA ALA A 96 6.43 2.56 2.42
C ALA A 96 6.58 1.06 2.71
N ASP A 97 7.65 0.41 2.21
CA ASP A 97 7.96 -1.00 2.48
C ASP A 97 8.14 -1.25 3.98
N ARG A 98 8.96 -0.44 4.68
CA ARG A 98 9.11 -0.57 6.14
C ARG A 98 7.78 -0.43 6.89
N THR A 99 6.92 0.49 6.45
CA THR A 99 5.58 0.66 7.04
C THR A 99 4.71 -0.58 6.85
N LEU A 100 4.81 -1.25 5.70
CA LEU A 100 4.09 -2.50 5.44
C LEU A 100 4.67 -3.67 6.25
N ASP A 101 5.99 -3.73 6.44
CA ASP A 101 6.62 -4.73 7.32
C ASP A 101 6.15 -4.57 8.77
N GLU A 102 6.12 -3.33 9.28
CA GLU A 102 5.56 -3.03 10.61
C GLU A 102 4.09 -3.44 10.71
N ALA A 103 3.28 -3.20 9.67
CA ALA A 103 1.89 -3.61 9.64
C ALA A 103 1.74 -5.13 9.79
N PHE A 104 2.49 -5.92 9.03
CA PHE A 104 2.42 -7.38 9.11
C PHE A 104 2.94 -7.95 10.43
N GLN A 105 3.83 -7.25 11.11
CA GLN A 105 4.31 -7.63 12.45
C GLN A 105 3.27 -7.32 13.54
N ASN A 106 2.58 -6.19 13.46
CA ASN A 106 1.67 -5.72 14.49
C ASN A 106 0.23 -6.21 14.32
N LEU A 107 -0.16 -6.61 13.10
CA LEU A 107 -1.49 -7.19 12.88
C LEU A 107 -1.51 -8.62 13.40
N PRO A 108 -2.49 -8.97 14.27
CA PRO A 108 -2.61 -10.31 14.79
C PRO A 108 -2.82 -11.34 13.67
N PRO A 109 -2.34 -12.58 13.85
CA PRO A 109 -2.57 -13.66 12.89
C PRO A 109 -4.06 -13.90 12.67
N ASN A 110 -4.38 -14.39 11.47
CA ASN A 110 -5.75 -14.53 10.94
C ASN A 110 -6.71 -15.27 11.87
N ASP A 111 -7.64 -14.55 12.48
CA ASP A 111 -8.76 -15.16 13.21
C ASP A 111 -10.15 -14.76 12.70
N GLU A 112 -10.25 -13.73 11.82
CA GLU A 112 -11.53 -13.26 11.32
C GLU A 112 -11.47 -12.81 9.85
N TYR A 113 -12.51 -13.08 9.08
CA TYR A 113 -12.71 -12.68 7.68
C TYR A 113 -12.43 -11.17 7.39
N ARG A 114 -12.70 -10.29 8.35
CA ARG A 114 -12.39 -8.87 8.21
C ARG A 114 -10.89 -8.60 8.16
N ARG A 115 -10.11 -9.31 8.98
CA ARG A 115 -8.65 -9.16 9.04
C ARG A 115 -7.98 -9.72 7.79
N GLU A 116 -8.54 -10.78 7.20
CA GLU A 116 -8.07 -11.33 5.93
C GLU A 116 -8.16 -10.28 4.81
N LYS A 117 -9.29 -9.55 4.68
CA LYS A 117 -9.43 -8.45 3.72
C LYS A 117 -8.46 -7.30 3.95
N GLU A 118 -8.20 -6.97 5.22
CA GLU A 118 -7.24 -5.92 5.57
C GLU A 118 -5.80 -6.34 5.19
N ARG A 119 -5.41 -7.58 5.43
CA ARG A 119 -4.13 -8.14 5.01
C ARG A 119 -3.99 -8.18 3.49
N GLU A 120 -5.01 -8.67 2.80
CA GLU A 120 -5.05 -8.67 1.33
C GLU A 120 -4.88 -7.27 0.73
N ALA A 121 -5.51 -6.26 1.34
CA ALA A 121 -5.35 -4.87 0.91
C ALA A 121 -3.91 -4.35 1.11
N LEU A 122 -3.24 -4.74 2.20
CA LEU A 122 -1.84 -4.39 2.45
C LEU A 122 -0.88 -5.13 1.50
N GLU A 123 -1.16 -6.40 1.18
CA GLU A 123 -0.38 -7.18 0.20
C GLU A 123 -0.49 -6.55 -1.20
N LYS A 124 -1.70 -6.20 -1.64
CA LYS A 124 -1.90 -5.49 -2.91
C LYS A 124 -1.20 -4.14 -2.95
N LEU A 125 -1.16 -3.44 -1.81
CA LEU A 125 -0.42 -2.19 -1.72
C LEU A 125 1.09 -2.43 -1.80
N ARG A 126 1.62 -3.50 -1.22
CA ARG A 126 3.04 -3.88 -1.34
C ARG A 126 3.42 -4.14 -2.80
N ASP A 127 2.60 -4.90 -3.52
CA ASP A 127 2.82 -5.12 -4.96
C ASP A 127 2.86 -3.78 -5.74
N LEU A 128 1.98 -2.84 -5.39
CA LEU A 128 1.97 -1.51 -6.00
C LEU A 128 3.23 -0.70 -5.66
N VAL A 129 3.72 -0.74 -4.41
CA VAL A 129 4.96 -0.06 -3.99
C VAL A 129 6.14 -0.59 -4.80
N GLU A 130 6.27 -1.91 -4.92
CA GLU A 130 7.31 -2.55 -5.72
C GLU A 130 7.25 -2.12 -7.19
N GLN A 131 6.06 -2.18 -7.79
CA GLN A 131 5.86 -1.73 -9.17
C GLN A 131 6.26 -0.26 -9.37
N LYS A 132 5.84 0.63 -8.47
CA LYS A 132 6.13 2.07 -8.56
C LYS A 132 7.61 2.37 -8.38
N ARG A 133 8.27 1.66 -7.47
CA ARG A 133 9.72 1.75 -7.27
C ARG A 133 10.49 1.32 -8.52
N ASP A 134 10.09 0.19 -9.13
CA ASP A 134 10.72 -0.33 -10.34
C ASP A 134 10.50 0.61 -11.52
N GLU A 135 9.30 1.15 -11.69
CA GLU A 135 9.02 2.21 -12.67
C GLU A 135 9.92 3.43 -12.46
N ALA A 136 10.11 3.88 -11.22
CA ALA A 136 10.94 5.05 -10.88
C ALA A 136 12.45 4.80 -11.11
N ARG A 137 12.90 3.57 -10.94
CA ARG A 137 14.29 3.15 -11.24
C ARG A 137 14.55 2.94 -12.73
N GLY A 138 13.51 3.06 -13.56
CA GLY A 138 13.59 2.74 -14.99
C GLY A 138 13.74 1.24 -15.23
N ALA A 139 13.38 0.40 -14.27
CA ALA A 139 13.40 -1.04 -14.43
C ALA A 139 12.48 -1.45 -15.59
N PRO A 140 12.94 -2.29 -16.51
CA PRO A 140 12.15 -2.68 -17.65
C PRO A 140 10.98 -3.54 -17.20
N THR A 141 9.76 -3.06 -17.44
CA THR A 141 8.52 -3.83 -17.23
C THR A 141 8.17 -4.67 -18.47
N ALA A 142 7.30 -5.66 -18.31
CA ALA A 142 6.82 -6.49 -19.42
C ALA A 142 6.30 -5.67 -20.62
N LYS A 143 5.80 -4.46 -20.41
CA LYS A 143 5.34 -3.52 -21.46
C LYS A 143 6.46 -3.07 -22.39
N HIS A 144 7.71 -3.09 -21.96
CA HIS A 144 8.87 -2.69 -22.75
C HIS A 144 9.41 -3.79 -23.65
N PHE A 145 8.86 -5.02 -23.53
CA PHE A 145 9.32 -6.17 -24.28
C PHE A 145 8.22 -6.72 -25.19
N GLU A 146 8.66 -7.32 -26.28
CA GLU A 146 7.87 -8.17 -27.17
C GLU A 146 8.25 -9.62 -26.91
N PHE A 147 7.28 -10.49 -26.67
CA PHE A 147 7.50 -11.93 -26.50
C PHE A 147 7.68 -12.57 -27.87
N LEU A 148 8.84 -13.19 -28.08
CA LEU A 148 9.20 -13.84 -29.34
C LEU A 148 8.90 -15.34 -29.33
N GLY A 149 9.07 -16.01 -28.19
CA GLY A 149 8.82 -17.43 -28.06
C GLY A 149 9.17 -17.95 -26.67
N GLU A 150 8.79 -19.20 -26.41
CA GLU A 150 9.14 -19.92 -25.20
C GLU A 150 10.44 -20.68 -25.42
N LEU A 151 11.43 -20.48 -24.55
CA LEU A 151 12.74 -21.17 -24.60
C LEU A 151 12.74 -22.43 -23.74
N GLY A 152 11.88 -22.53 -22.75
CA GLY A 152 11.77 -23.72 -21.89
C GLY A 152 10.86 -23.50 -20.69
N THR A 153 10.31 -24.60 -20.19
CA THR A 153 9.41 -24.64 -19.04
C THR A 153 9.96 -25.59 -17.98
N GLY A 154 10.06 -25.12 -16.75
CA GLY A 154 10.37 -25.94 -15.58
C GLY A 154 9.15 -26.07 -14.67
N ASN A 155 9.29 -26.88 -13.60
CA ASN A 155 8.17 -27.16 -12.68
C ASN A 155 7.54 -25.91 -12.02
N TYR A 156 8.26 -24.77 -11.99
CA TYR A 156 7.82 -23.54 -11.28
C TYR A 156 8.19 -22.27 -12.02
N SER A 157 8.73 -22.38 -13.23
CA SER A 157 9.15 -21.22 -14.01
C SER A 157 9.17 -21.53 -15.50
N SER A 158 8.87 -20.51 -16.31
CA SER A 158 9.03 -20.57 -17.75
C SER A 158 10.04 -19.51 -18.19
N VAL A 159 10.84 -19.83 -19.21
CA VAL A 159 11.82 -18.92 -19.79
C VAL A 159 11.35 -18.56 -21.20
N TYR A 160 11.29 -17.28 -21.47
CA TYR A 160 10.86 -16.75 -22.75
C TYR A 160 11.97 -15.95 -23.42
N GLU A 161 12.07 -16.06 -24.73
CA GLU A 161 12.82 -15.10 -25.52
C GLU A 161 11.98 -13.84 -25.69
N VAL A 162 12.56 -12.69 -25.37
CA VAL A 162 11.90 -11.39 -25.48
C VAL A 162 12.82 -10.39 -26.17
N ALA A 163 12.24 -9.49 -26.98
CA ALA A 163 12.95 -8.37 -27.56
C ALA A 163 12.55 -7.07 -26.88
N ARG A 164 13.50 -6.22 -26.50
CA ARG A 164 13.21 -4.90 -25.99
C ARG A 164 12.73 -3.99 -27.13
N LYS A 165 11.55 -3.40 -27.00
CA LYS A 165 10.90 -2.60 -28.06
C LYS A 165 11.70 -1.38 -28.52
N SER A 166 12.57 -0.82 -27.64
CA SER A 166 13.32 0.39 -27.93
C SER A 166 14.49 0.19 -28.89
N ASP A 167 15.12 -1.00 -28.91
CA ASP A 167 16.35 -1.28 -29.65
C ASP A 167 16.40 -2.70 -30.23
N ALA A 168 15.30 -3.46 -30.14
CA ALA A 168 15.18 -4.85 -30.56
C ALA A 168 16.22 -5.81 -29.96
N GLN A 169 16.92 -5.42 -28.89
CA GLN A 169 17.87 -6.30 -28.20
C GLN A 169 17.13 -7.48 -27.55
N ARG A 170 17.66 -8.70 -27.74
CA ARG A 170 17.06 -9.94 -27.24
C ARG A 170 17.55 -10.31 -25.86
N PHE A 171 16.66 -10.88 -25.04
CA PHE A 171 16.91 -11.34 -23.68
C PHE A 171 16.16 -12.62 -23.40
N ALA A 172 16.68 -13.43 -22.49
CA ALA A 172 15.96 -14.52 -21.88
C ALA A 172 15.26 -13.99 -20.60
N LEU A 173 13.91 -14.02 -20.59
CA LEU A 173 13.10 -13.61 -19.44
C LEU A 173 12.60 -14.86 -18.73
N LYS A 174 13.02 -15.05 -17.48
CA LYS A 174 12.53 -16.11 -16.61
C LYS A 174 11.36 -15.62 -15.79
N LEU A 175 10.18 -16.18 -16.02
CA LEU A 175 9.00 -15.96 -15.18
C LEU A 175 8.88 -17.08 -14.15
N VAL A 176 8.75 -16.70 -12.88
CA VAL A 176 8.54 -17.62 -11.75
C VAL A 176 7.16 -17.39 -11.19
N GLU A 177 6.41 -18.48 -10.90
CA GLU A 177 5.09 -18.38 -10.28
C GLU A 177 5.15 -17.61 -8.94
N LYS A 178 4.25 -16.64 -8.75
CA LYS A 178 4.18 -15.79 -7.55
C LYS A 178 4.14 -16.63 -6.27
N ALA A 179 3.38 -17.73 -6.26
CA ALA A 179 3.30 -18.63 -5.11
C ALA A 179 4.65 -19.25 -4.70
N GLN A 180 5.58 -19.42 -5.64
CA GLN A 180 6.93 -19.94 -5.36
C GLN A 180 7.84 -18.83 -4.85
N VAL A 181 7.73 -17.62 -5.40
CA VAL A 181 8.44 -16.44 -4.91
C VAL A 181 8.08 -16.20 -3.45
N ASP A 182 6.80 -16.27 -3.10
CA ASP A 182 6.31 -16.08 -1.73
C ASP A 182 6.82 -17.16 -0.77
N LYS A 183 6.95 -18.42 -1.21
CA LYS A 183 7.55 -19.50 -0.43
C LYS A 183 9.05 -19.26 -0.18
N ILE A 184 9.77 -18.77 -1.19
CA ILE A 184 11.21 -18.46 -1.09
C ILE A 184 11.40 -17.28 -0.14
N LYS A 185 10.61 -16.22 -0.27
CA LYS A 185 10.66 -15.04 0.62
C LYS A 185 10.37 -15.40 2.08
N ARG A 186 9.44 -16.31 2.36
CA ARG A 186 9.17 -16.79 3.73
C ARG A 186 10.34 -17.54 4.34
N ARG A 187 11.12 -18.27 3.54
CA ARG A 187 12.29 -19.03 3.99
C ARG A 187 13.56 -18.17 4.06
N HIS A 188 13.64 -17.15 3.19
CA HIS A 188 14.79 -16.28 3.02
C HIS A 188 14.33 -14.81 2.86
N PRO A 189 13.99 -14.11 3.96
CA PRO A 189 13.42 -12.77 3.90
C PRO A 189 14.31 -11.71 3.25
N ASN A 190 15.60 -12.00 3.07
CA ASN A 190 16.56 -11.08 2.43
C ASN A 190 16.73 -11.30 0.91
N VAL A 191 15.96 -12.22 0.31
CA VAL A 191 16.00 -12.42 -1.15
C VAL A 191 15.10 -11.36 -1.81
N HIS A 192 15.74 -10.38 -2.44
CA HIS A 192 15.07 -9.43 -3.31
C HIS A 192 14.66 -10.11 -4.63
N ASN A 193 13.54 -9.68 -5.22
CA ASN A 193 13.13 -10.12 -6.55
C ASN A 193 14.10 -9.52 -7.58
N GLU A 194 15.17 -10.22 -7.87
CA GLU A 194 15.99 -9.90 -9.03
C GLU A 194 15.36 -10.53 -10.26
N VAL A 195 14.84 -9.70 -11.16
CA VAL A 195 14.59 -10.11 -12.54
C VAL A 195 15.96 -10.25 -13.19
N LYS A 196 16.51 -11.46 -13.19
CA LYS A 196 17.73 -11.72 -13.96
C LYS A 196 17.36 -11.79 -15.43
N MET A 197 17.78 -10.77 -16.16
CA MET A 197 17.78 -10.79 -17.62
C MET A 197 19.20 -11.07 -18.09
N GLU A 198 19.41 -12.19 -18.73
CA GLU A 198 20.66 -12.50 -19.41
C GLU A 198 20.50 -12.18 -20.89
N LYS A 199 21.54 -11.53 -21.47
CA LYS A 199 21.60 -11.34 -22.92
C LYS A 199 21.75 -12.69 -23.60
N VAL A 200 20.94 -12.94 -24.60
CA VAL A 200 21.08 -14.10 -25.51
C VAL A 200 22.03 -13.74 -26.62
#